data_4d384ec372617bcd3749e48fffc9bdd0
#
_entry.id   4d384ec372617bcd3749e48fffc9bdd0
#
_cell.length_a   1.000
_cell.length_b   1.000
_cell.length_c   1.000
_cell.angle_alpha   90.00
_cell.angle_beta   90.00
_cell.angle_gamma   90.00
#
_symmetry.space_group_name_H-M   'P 1'
#
loop_
_entity.id
_entity.type
_entity.pdbx_description
1 polymer ?
#
loop_
_entity_poly.entity_id
_entity_poly.type
_entity_poly.pdbx_seq_one_letter_code
_entity_poly.pdbx_strand_id
1 'polypeptide(L)'
;MATDPLASQYGKWEAVENNALAIAEVANVLTLPGRKCSNGLDVPLGNADWAKFVQELRDAGILAYAAAQTKNQDKMTEAADVMTIACKHCHDRYRDRRKLADRCK
;
A
#
# COMPACT_ATOMS: atom_id res chain seq x y z
N MET A 1 5.05 29.17 -10.65
CA MET A 1 4.65 27.75 -10.71
C MET A 1 4.95 27.10 -9.37
N ALA A 2 4.02 26.34 -8.86
CA ALA A 2 4.27 25.61 -7.63
C ALA A 2 5.30 24.51 -7.90
N THR A 3 6.41 24.58 -7.20
CA THR A 3 7.44 23.54 -7.30
C THR A 3 7.12 22.34 -6.39
N ASP A 4 6.09 22.49 -5.57
CA ASP A 4 5.65 21.47 -4.63
C ASP A 4 4.13 21.29 -4.75
N PRO A 5 3.66 20.42 -5.67
CA PRO A 5 2.23 20.22 -5.86
C PRO A 5 1.54 19.64 -4.62
N LEU A 6 2.23 18.90 -3.76
CA LEU A 6 1.62 18.36 -2.55
C LEU A 6 1.37 19.44 -1.50
N ALA A 7 2.18 20.49 -1.48
CA ALA A 7 1.97 21.62 -0.56
C ALA A 7 0.69 22.41 -0.92
N SER A 8 0.24 22.36 -2.17
CA SER A 8 -0.95 23.07 -2.64
C SER A 8 -2.20 22.19 -2.67
N GLN A 9 -2.11 20.90 -2.37
CA GLN A 9 -3.24 19.99 -2.31
C GLN A 9 -4.10 20.28 -1.07
N TYR A 10 -5.37 19.88 -1.13
CA TYR A 10 -6.25 19.99 0.02
C TYR A 10 -5.66 19.19 1.19
N GLY A 11 -5.52 19.86 2.35
CA GLY A 11 -4.89 19.28 3.53
C GLY A 11 -3.37 19.32 3.50
N LYS A 12 -2.78 19.70 2.38
CA LYS A 12 -1.33 19.90 2.23
C LYS A 12 -0.52 18.67 2.66
N TRP A 13 0.67 18.89 3.18
CA TRP A 13 1.56 17.82 3.64
C TRP A 13 0.99 17.03 4.81
N GLU A 14 0.17 17.64 5.65
CA GLU A 14 -0.49 16.93 6.74
C GLU A 14 -1.40 15.82 6.22
N ALA A 15 -2.16 16.09 5.16
CA ALA A 15 -3.00 15.06 4.54
C ALA A 15 -2.16 13.94 3.92
N VAL A 16 -1.01 14.27 3.33
CA VAL A 16 -0.10 13.27 2.77
C VAL A 16 0.45 12.38 3.88
N GLU A 17 0.88 12.96 5.00
CA GLU A 17 1.33 12.21 6.17
C GLU A 17 0.24 11.25 6.66
N ASN A 18 -0.97 11.77 6.84
CA ASN A 18 -2.08 10.96 7.37
C ASN A 18 -2.46 9.83 6.42
N ASN A 19 -2.45 10.08 5.13
CA ASN A 19 -2.76 9.06 4.13
C ASN A 19 -1.69 7.96 4.10
N ALA A 20 -0.43 8.33 4.20
CA ALA A 20 0.67 7.38 4.24
C ALA A 20 0.61 6.50 5.50
N LEU A 21 0.34 7.13 6.65
CA LEU A 21 0.17 6.40 7.90
C LEU A 21 -1.01 5.44 7.82
N ALA A 22 -2.13 5.88 7.22
CA ALA A 22 -3.31 5.05 7.03
C ALA A 22 -2.99 3.80 6.20
N ILE A 23 -2.17 3.92 5.16
CA ILE A 23 -1.76 2.77 4.35
C ILE A 23 -0.95 1.77 5.19
N ALA A 24 -0.01 2.26 5.99
CA ALA A 24 0.78 1.40 6.88
C ALA A 24 -0.10 0.67 7.89
N GLU A 25 -1.10 1.37 8.46
CA GLU A 25 -2.05 0.79 9.41
C GLU A 25 -3.00 -0.22 8.74
N VAL A 26 -3.51 0.12 7.55
CA VAL A 26 -4.44 -0.74 6.80
C VAL A 26 -3.78 -2.05 6.40
N ALA A 27 -2.45 -2.07 6.21
CA ALA A 27 -1.74 -3.32 5.91
C ALA A 27 -2.02 -4.39 6.97
N ASN A 28 -2.23 -4.00 8.23
CA ASN A 28 -2.56 -4.93 9.30
C ASN A 28 -3.91 -5.63 9.08
N VAL A 29 -4.85 -4.97 8.43
CA VAL A 29 -6.18 -5.53 8.12
C VAL A 29 -6.04 -6.76 7.21
N LEU A 30 -5.02 -6.79 6.36
CA LEU A 30 -4.78 -7.89 5.44
C LEU A 30 -4.28 -9.16 6.13
N THR A 31 -3.96 -9.08 7.42
CA THR A 31 -3.51 -10.22 8.21
C THR A 31 -4.59 -10.76 9.16
N LEU A 32 -5.76 -10.13 9.19
CA LEU A 32 -6.84 -10.54 10.08
C LEU A 32 -7.54 -11.80 9.54
N PRO A 33 -7.81 -12.78 10.41
CA PRO A 33 -8.53 -13.98 9.98
C PRO A 33 -10.00 -13.69 9.67
N GLY A 34 -10.62 -14.55 8.89
CA GLY A 34 -12.05 -14.47 8.59
C GLY A 34 -12.43 -13.56 7.42
N ARG A 35 -11.47 -12.92 6.80
CA ARG A 35 -11.73 -12.09 5.62
C ARG A 35 -11.82 -12.93 4.37
N LYS A 36 -12.66 -12.49 3.43
CA LYS A 36 -12.89 -13.18 2.16
C LYS A 36 -12.46 -12.31 1.00
N CYS A 37 -11.96 -12.95 -0.04
CA CYS A 37 -11.76 -12.30 -1.33
C CYS A 37 -13.08 -12.19 -2.08
N SER A 38 -13.12 -11.39 -3.15
CA SER A 38 -14.35 -11.14 -3.89
C SER A 38 -14.97 -12.41 -4.50
N ASN A 39 -14.17 -13.46 -4.70
CA ASN A 39 -14.63 -14.75 -5.22
C ASN A 39 -15.11 -15.72 -4.12
N GLY A 40 -15.16 -15.26 -2.87
CA GLY A 40 -15.61 -16.08 -1.74
C GLY A 40 -14.54 -16.93 -1.08
N LEU A 41 -13.34 -17.00 -1.66
CA LEU A 41 -12.25 -17.74 -1.04
C LEU A 41 -11.70 -16.98 0.18
N ASP A 42 -11.22 -17.73 1.15
CA ASP A 42 -10.53 -17.13 2.30
C ASP A 42 -9.26 -16.43 1.84
N VAL A 43 -8.95 -15.31 2.48
CA VAL A 43 -7.66 -14.67 2.31
C VAL A 43 -6.55 -15.68 2.69
N PRO A 44 -5.55 -15.91 1.81
CA PRO A 44 -4.59 -17.00 2.02
C PRO A 44 -3.50 -16.65 3.02
N LEU A 45 -3.87 -16.48 4.28
CA LEU A 45 -2.95 -16.06 5.36
C LEU A 45 -1.80 -17.05 5.58
N GLY A 46 -2.00 -18.32 5.22
CA GLY A 46 -0.95 -19.34 5.36
C GLY A 46 0.11 -19.30 4.27
N ASN A 47 -0.09 -18.53 3.20
CA ASN A 47 0.89 -18.42 2.14
C ASN A 47 2.04 -17.51 2.57
N ALA A 48 3.27 -18.00 2.44
CA ALA A 48 4.46 -17.22 2.86
C ALA A 48 4.58 -15.91 2.09
N ASP A 49 4.23 -15.90 0.80
CA ASP A 49 4.31 -14.68 0.00
C ASP A 49 3.23 -13.66 0.37
N TRP A 50 2.07 -14.10 0.87
CA TRP A 50 1.05 -13.17 1.39
C TRP A 50 1.63 -12.33 2.52
N ALA A 51 2.21 -12.97 3.53
CA ALA A 51 2.81 -12.28 4.67
C ALA A 51 3.94 -11.35 4.22
N LYS A 52 4.74 -11.79 3.26
CA LYS A 52 5.85 -11.00 2.70
C LYS A 52 5.33 -9.74 2.01
N PHE A 53 4.29 -9.87 1.19
CA PHE A 53 3.72 -8.74 0.47
C PHE A 53 3.03 -7.75 1.41
N VAL A 54 2.37 -8.24 2.45
CA VAL A 54 1.77 -7.38 3.48
C VAL A 54 2.85 -6.58 4.19
N GLN A 55 3.96 -7.22 4.55
CA GLN A 55 5.07 -6.53 5.20
C GLN A 55 5.69 -5.48 4.26
N GLU A 56 5.83 -5.81 2.98
CA GLU A 56 6.32 -4.88 1.97
C GLU A 56 5.44 -3.62 1.88
N LEU A 57 4.12 -3.80 1.89
CA LEU A 57 3.19 -2.67 1.88
C LEU A 57 3.31 -1.83 3.15
N ARG A 58 3.42 -2.48 4.30
CA ARG A 58 3.58 -1.79 5.59
C ARG A 58 4.86 -0.94 5.57
N ASP A 59 5.96 -1.52 5.13
CA ASP A 59 7.25 -0.83 5.05
C ASP A 59 7.19 0.35 4.08
N ALA A 60 6.52 0.18 2.93
CA ALA A 60 6.33 1.25 1.96
C ALA A 60 5.50 2.39 2.56
N GLY A 61 4.46 2.07 3.33
CA GLY A 61 3.65 3.07 4.01
C GLY A 61 4.45 3.86 5.04
N ILE A 62 5.28 3.19 5.82
CA ILE A 62 6.16 3.83 6.81
C ILE A 62 7.17 4.73 6.11
N LEU A 63 7.77 4.27 5.01
CA LEU A 63 8.70 5.06 4.22
C LEU A 63 8.03 6.33 3.69
N ALA A 64 6.81 6.17 3.15
CA ALA A 64 6.04 7.30 2.63
C ALA A 64 5.70 8.30 3.74
N TYR A 65 5.34 7.82 4.93
CA TYR A 65 5.08 8.67 6.08
C TYR A 65 6.30 9.49 6.45
N ALA A 66 7.46 8.84 6.56
CA ALA A 66 8.72 9.54 6.87
C ALA A 66 9.08 10.56 5.80
N ALA A 67 8.89 10.22 4.51
CA ALA A 67 9.15 11.13 3.41
C ALA A 67 8.23 12.35 3.47
N ALA A 68 6.95 12.15 3.78
CA ALA A 68 5.98 13.23 3.91
C ALA A 68 6.34 14.19 5.04
N GLN A 69 6.90 13.67 6.14
CA GLN A 69 7.33 14.50 7.26
C GLN A 69 8.45 15.45 6.89
N THR A 70 9.26 15.11 5.89
CA THR A 70 10.31 16.01 5.40
C THR A 70 9.78 17.15 4.54
N LYS A 71 8.54 17.04 4.07
CA LYS A 71 7.91 18.00 3.15
C LYS A 71 8.73 18.18 1.87
N ASN A 72 9.41 17.12 1.45
CA ASN A 72 10.26 17.12 0.26
C ASN A 72 9.57 16.32 -0.85
N GLN A 73 9.24 17.00 -1.95
CA GLN A 73 8.52 16.41 -3.08
C GLN A 73 9.28 15.24 -3.71
N ASP A 74 10.59 15.39 -3.87
CA ASP A 74 11.40 14.35 -4.52
C ASP A 74 11.45 13.08 -3.67
N LYS A 75 11.61 13.21 -2.37
CA LYS A 75 11.58 12.06 -1.46
C LYS A 75 10.22 11.38 -1.46
N MET A 76 9.15 12.18 -1.53
CA MET A 76 7.81 11.63 -1.59
C MET A 76 7.56 10.89 -2.89
N THR A 77 8.05 11.41 -4.01
CA THR A 77 7.95 10.74 -5.30
C THR A 77 8.68 9.40 -5.28
N GLU A 78 9.88 9.34 -4.72
CA GLU A 78 10.61 8.07 -4.55
C GLU A 78 9.82 7.07 -3.70
N ALA A 79 9.25 7.53 -2.59
CA ALA A 79 8.45 6.69 -1.71
C ALA A 79 7.18 6.19 -2.42
N ALA A 80 6.55 7.03 -3.24
CA ALA A 80 5.38 6.65 -4.02
C ALA A 80 5.71 5.55 -5.02
N ASP A 81 6.90 5.61 -5.64
CA ASP A 81 7.36 4.56 -6.56
C ASP A 81 7.54 3.23 -5.82
N VAL A 82 8.14 3.25 -4.64
CA VAL A 82 8.30 2.05 -3.79
C VAL A 82 6.94 1.47 -3.45
N MET A 83 5.98 2.31 -3.09
CA MET A 83 4.62 1.88 -2.75
C MET A 83 3.90 1.26 -3.96
N THR A 84 4.04 1.85 -5.14
CA THR A 84 3.46 1.32 -6.37
C THR A 84 3.98 -0.09 -6.65
N ILE A 85 5.27 -0.31 -6.46
CA ILE A 85 5.89 -1.62 -6.65
C ILE A 85 5.35 -2.62 -5.62
N ALA A 86 5.22 -2.23 -4.36
CA ALA A 86 4.66 -3.08 -3.31
C ALA A 86 3.24 -3.51 -3.64
N CYS A 87 2.40 -2.58 -4.08
CA CYS A 87 1.03 -2.87 -4.49
C CYS A 87 1.00 -3.83 -5.68
N LYS A 88 1.88 -3.61 -6.65
CA LYS A 88 1.95 -4.43 -7.87
C LYS A 88 2.31 -5.88 -7.56
N HIS A 89 3.28 -6.12 -6.69
CA HIS A 89 3.71 -7.47 -6.34
C HIS A 89 2.56 -8.32 -5.83
N CYS A 90 1.79 -7.78 -4.89
CA CYS A 90 0.65 -8.49 -4.32
C CYS A 90 -0.49 -8.64 -5.33
N HIS A 91 -0.83 -7.58 -6.03
CA HIS A 91 -1.91 -7.61 -7.01
C HIS A 91 -1.64 -8.56 -8.15
N ASP A 92 -0.41 -8.60 -8.68
CA ASP A 92 -0.05 -9.53 -9.76
C ASP A 92 -0.22 -10.98 -9.31
N ARG A 93 0.08 -11.27 -8.06
CA ARG A 93 0.01 -12.63 -7.54
C ARG A 93 -1.41 -13.06 -7.17
N TYR A 94 -2.20 -12.18 -6.60
CA TYR A 94 -3.49 -12.55 -5.97
C TYR A 94 -4.71 -11.88 -6.57
N ARG A 95 -4.61 -10.64 -7.05
CA ARG A 95 -5.77 -9.85 -7.48
C ARG A 95 -5.97 -9.84 -8.98
N ASP A 96 -4.90 -9.60 -9.75
CA ASP A 96 -4.98 -9.34 -11.18
C ASP A 96 -4.83 -10.62 -12.00
N ARG A 97 -5.32 -11.74 -11.46
CA ARG A 97 -5.41 -13.00 -12.18
C ARG A 97 -6.55 -12.95 -13.16
N ARG A 98 -6.31 -13.52 -14.35
CA ARG A 98 -7.27 -13.45 -15.45
C ARG A 98 -8.64 -14.03 -15.08
N LYS A 99 -8.65 -15.19 -14.40
CA LYS A 99 -9.89 -15.83 -13.96
C LYS A 99 -10.19 -15.48 -12.53
N LEU A 100 -11.42 -15.08 -12.26
CA LEU A 100 -11.84 -14.74 -10.90
C LEU A 100 -11.58 -15.88 -9.91
N ALA A 101 -11.83 -17.14 -10.35
CA ALA A 101 -11.62 -18.31 -9.50
C ALA A 101 -10.16 -18.53 -9.10
N ASP A 102 -9.20 -17.95 -9.83
CA ASP A 102 -7.76 -18.12 -9.56
C ASP A 102 -7.21 -17.07 -8.59
N ARG A 103 -8.01 -16.08 -8.22
CA ARG A 103 -7.58 -15.04 -7.29
C ARG A 103 -7.55 -15.57 -5.87
N CYS A 104 -6.61 -15.08 -5.07
CA CYS A 104 -6.44 -15.48 -3.66
C CYS A 104 -6.04 -16.97 -3.48
N LYS A 105 -5.32 -17.50 -4.45
CA LYS A 105 -4.81 -18.88 -4.34
C LYS A 105 -3.31 -18.93 -4.17
#